data_9d6e923b5a05bfd17ebfc79e7841d25b
#
_entry.id   9d6e923b5a05bfd17ebfc79e7841d25b
#
_cell.length_a   1.000
_cell.length_b   1.000
_cell.length_c   1.000
_cell.angle_alpha   90.00
_cell.angle_beta   90.00
_cell.angle_gamma   90.00
#
_symmetry.space_group_name_H-M   'P 1'
#
loop_
_entity.id
_entity.type
_entity.pdbx_description
1 polymer ?
#
loop_
_entity_poly.entity_id
_entity_poly.type
_entity_poly.pdbx_seq_one_letter_code
_entity_poly.pdbx_strand_id
1 'polypeptide(L)'
;HAFFRRQRQMCIRDSIESDASLLEINPVLKTSDNKILAVDAKMVLDDNSLIRHKNYEALRDLSEENPVETEAKEVGLNYVDLDGNIGCMVNGAGLAMATMDLIKQSGGEPANFLDVGGTADAKRVEVAFNLILRDPKVKAVLVNIFGGIVRCDRVANGIVDAYKKMGDKIKVPIIVRLQGTNAEQAKEIIDNAALKIYSAVEFSEVPQKIKEVLN
;
A
#
# COMPACT_ATOMS: atom_id res chain seq x y z
N HIS A 1 -28.72 -2.27 38.15
CA HIS A 1 -27.23 -2.11 38.15
C HIS A 1 -26.48 -3.40 37.83
N ALA A 2 -26.88 -4.58 38.31
CA ALA A 2 -26.15 -5.83 38.07
C ALA A 2 -26.23 -6.33 36.60
N PHE A 3 -27.37 -6.13 35.94
CA PHE A 3 -27.57 -6.53 34.54
C PHE A 3 -26.68 -5.73 33.57
N PHE A 4 -26.58 -4.43 33.77
CA PHE A 4 -25.68 -3.54 33.00
C PHE A 4 -24.20 -3.92 33.14
N ARG A 5 -23.78 -4.33 34.35
CA ARG A 5 -22.40 -4.79 34.55
C ARG A 5 -22.10 -6.06 33.77
N ARG A 6 -23.04 -7.01 33.70
CA ARG A 6 -22.84 -8.27 32.97
C ARG A 6 -22.72 -8.06 31.47
N GLN A 7 -23.58 -7.24 30.88
CA GLN A 7 -23.56 -6.99 29.43
C GLN A 7 -22.29 -6.23 29.01
N ARG A 8 -21.91 -5.22 29.80
CA ARG A 8 -20.66 -4.49 29.57
C ARG A 8 -19.43 -5.39 29.73
N GLN A 9 -19.41 -6.29 30.70
CA GLN A 9 -18.34 -7.27 30.88
C GLN A 9 -18.27 -8.27 29.72
N MET A 10 -19.40 -8.69 29.16
CA MET A 10 -19.46 -9.54 27.97
C MET A 10 -18.76 -8.87 26.78
N CYS A 11 -19.19 -7.67 26.43
CA CYS A 11 -18.60 -6.95 25.28
C CYS A 11 -17.07 -6.74 25.44
N ILE A 12 -16.60 -6.39 26.64
CA ILE A 12 -15.16 -6.24 26.93
C ILE A 12 -14.45 -7.60 26.78
N ARG A 13 -15.03 -8.66 27.31
CA ARG A 13 -14.46 -10.00 27.23
C ARG A 13 -14.38 -10.49 25.79
N ASP A 14 -15.48 -10.35 25.04
CA ASP A 14 -15.55 -10.77 23.65
C ASP A 14 -14.54 -9.99 22.78
N SER A 15 -14.34 -8.70 23.04
CA SER A 15 -13.35 -7.91 22.31
C SER A 15 -11.92 -8.37 22.62
N ILE A 16 -11.63 -8.69 23.86
CA ILE A 16 -10.30 -9.22 24.26
C ILE A 16 -10.08 -10.62 23.68
N GLU A 17 -11.07 -11.51 23.78
CA GLU A 17 -10.99 -12.88 23.27
C GLU A 17 -10.91 -12.93 21.74
N SER A 18 -11.40 -11.88 21.06
CA SER A 18 -11.36 -11.72 19.60
C SER A 18 -10.14 -10.95 19.10
N ASP A 19 -9.25 -10.53 19.99
CA ASP A 19 -8.12 -9.64 19.66
C ASP A 19 -8.58 -8.38 18.88
N ALA A 20 -9.70 -7.80 19.32
CA ALA A 20 -10.21 -6.58 18.72
C ALA A 20 -9.37 -5.38 19.14
N SER A 21 -8.90 -4.59 18.19
CA SER A 21 -8.19 -3.33 18.43
C SER A 21 -9.13 -2.16 18.75
N LEU A 22 -10.39 -2.26 18.32
CA LEU A 22 -11.45 -1.30 18.60
C LEU A 22 -12.78 -2.03 18.79
N LEU A 23 -13.55 -1.60 19.78
CA LEU A 23 -14.97 -1.90 19.90
C LEU A 23 -15.71 -0.61 20.31
N GLU A 24 -16.57 -0.11 19.45
CA GLU A 24 -17.47 1.00 19.71
C GLU A 24 -18.91 0.53 19.61
N ILE A 25 -19.72 0.86 20.60
CA ILE A 25 -21.15 0.56 20.63
C ILE A 25 -21.89 1.88 20.82
N ASN A 26 -22.50 2.38 19.75
CA ASN A 26 -23.13 3.68 19.72
C ASN A 26 -24.17 3.75 18.57
N PRO A 27 -25.47 4.07 18.85
CA PRO A 27 -26.02 4.37 20.18
C PRO A 27 -26.37 3.13 21.01
N VAL A 28 -26.41 3.33 22.31
CA VAL A 28 -26.99 2.38 23.26
C VAL A 28 -28.29 2.97 23.81
N LEU A 29 -29.40 2.28 23.63
CA LEU A 29 -30.72 2.77 24.01
C LEU A 29 -31.28 2.00 25.23
N LYS A 30 -32.03 2.71 26.04
CA LYS A 30 -32.90 2.10 27.05
C LYS A 30 -34.30 2.00 26.50
N THR A 31 -34.86 0.79 26.41
CA THR A 31 -36.21 0.53 25.93
C THR A 31 -37.24 0.77 27.05
N SER A 32 -38.54 0.85 26.64
CA SER A 32 -39.65 1.07 27.58
C SER A 32 -39.83 -0.07 28.59
N ASP A 33 -39.41 -1.30 28.24
CA ASP A 33 -39.40 -2.46 29.13
C ASP A 33 -38.11 -2.57 29.95
N ASN A 34 -37.37 -1.46 30.10
CA ASN A 34 -36.08 -1.35 30.86
C ASN A 34 -34.94 -2.25 30.38
N LYS A 35 -34.98 -2.71 29.14
CA LYS A 35 -33.81 -3.37 28.53
C LYS A 35 -32.84 -2.35 27.95
N ILE A 36 -31.60 -2.78 27.82
CA ILE A 36 -30.57 -2.04 27.11
C ILE A 36 -30.35 -2.70 25.76
N LEU A 37 -30.42 -1.90 24.71
CA LEU A 37 -30.26 -2.33 23.33
C LEU A 37 -29.02 -1.62 22.74
N ALA A 38 -28.07 -2.40 22.28
CA ALA A 38 -27.03 -1.91 21.37
C ALA A 38 -27.67 -1.83 19.97
N VAL A 39 -27.75 -0.62 19.42
CA VAL A 39 -28.39 -0.39 18.11
C VAL A 39 -27.39 -0.61 16.99
N ASP A 40 -26.16 -0.16 17.21
CA ASP A 40 -25.04 -0.33 16.29
C ASP A 40 -23.75 -0.65 17.03
N ALA A 41 -22.86 -1.37 16.37
CA ALA A 41 -21.54 -1.69 16.90
C ALA A 41 -20.51 -1.70 15.77
N LYS A 42 -19.38 -1.01 16.01
CA LYS A 42 -18.20 -1.04 15.17
C LYS A 42 -17.12 -1.84 15.89
N MET A 43 -16.61 -2.86 15.22
CA MET A 43 -15.51 -3.68 15.73
C MET A 43 -14.41 -3.77 14.70
N VAL A 44 -13.17 -3.53 15.14
CA VAL A 44 -11.98 -3.69 14.31
C VAL A 44 -11.14 -4.80 14.92
N LEU A 45 -10.87 -5.83 14.14
CA LEU A 45 -10.00 -6.94 14.52
C LEU A 45 -8.56 -6.60 14.14
N ASP A 46 -7.61 -7.11 14.94
CA ASP A 46 -6.19 -7.00 14.59
C ASP A 46 -5.84 -8.04 13.52
N ASP A 47 -5.51 -7.60 12.31
CA ASP A 47 -5.12 -8.49 11.19
C ASP A 47 -3.96 -9.42 11.55
N ASN A 48 -3.03 -9.00 12.41
CA ASN A 48 -1.92 -9.83 12.87
C ASN A 48 -2.38 -10.97 13.78
N SER A 49 -3.56 -10.85 14.38
CA SER A 49 -4.15 -11.87 15.24
C SER A 49 -4.94 -12.94 14.49
N LEU A 50 -5.30 -12.72 13.23
CA LEU A 50 -6.13 -13.64 12.43
C LEU A 50 -5.55 -15.05 12.32
N ILE A 51 -4.24 -15.21 12.48
CA ILE A 51 -3.61 -16.53 12.57
C ILE A 51 -4.17 -17.38 13.73
N ARG A 52 -4.65 -16.74 14.80
CA ARG A 52 -5.31 -17.40 15.97
C ARG A 52 -6.82 -17.58 15.76
N HIS A 53 -7.42 -16.82 14.84
CA HIS A 53 -8.87 -16.73 14.59
C HIS A 53 -9.23 -17.09 13.16
N LYS A 54 -8.82 -18.28 12.70
CA LYS A 54 -9.04 -18.73 11.32
C LYS A 54 -10.51 -18.73 10.88
N ASN A 55 -11.44 -18.84 11.82
CA ASN A 55 -12.88 -18.77 11.56
C ASN A 55 -13.34 -17.36 11.16
N TYR A 56 -12.58 -16.30 11.45
CA TYR A 56 -12.94 -14.92 11.07
C TYR A 56 -12.66 -14.64 9.60
N GLU A 57 -11.76 -15.39 8.99
CA GLU A 57 -11.50 -15.26 7.55
C GLU A 57 -12.77 -15.54 6.70
N ALA A 58 -13.62 -16.46 7.18
CA ALA A 58 -14.90 -16.77 6.54
C ALA A 58 -15.98 -15.67 6.70
N LEU A 59 -15.76 -14.71 7.60
CA LEU A 59 -16.66 -13.57 7.82
C LEU A 59 -16.30 -12.37 6.94
N ARG A 60 -15.18 -12.44 6.22
CA ARG A 60 -14.71 -11.37 5.35
C ARG A 60 -15.63 -11.22 4.15
N ASP A 61 -16.15 -10.03 3.95
CA ASP A 61 -16.98 -9.68 2.79
C ASP A 61 -16.14 -8.90 1.77
N LEU A 62 -15.67 -9.61 0.75
CA LEU A 62 -14.83 -9.03 -0.30
C LEU A 62 -15.59 -8.00 -1.16
N SER A 63 -16.93 -8.00 -1.15
CA SER A 63 -17.72 -7.04 -1.91
C SER A 63 -17.70 -5.63 -1.30
N GLU A 64 -17.38 -5.53 0.00
CA GLU A 64 -17.25 -4.26 0.73
C GLU A 64 -15.79 -3.73 0.75
N GLU A 65 -14.83 -4.51 0.24
CA GLU A 65 -13.43 -4.10 0.19
C GLU A 65 -13.09 -3.44 -1.16
N ASN A 66 -12.03 -2.60 -1.15
CA ASN A 66 -11.46 -2.08 -2.39
C ASN A 66 -10.87 -3.23 -3.22
N PRO A 67 -11.36 -3.48 -4.46
CA PRO A 67 -10.91 -4.61 -5.26
C PRO A 67 -9.41 -4.56 -5.59
N VAL A 68 -8.84 -3.36 -5.72
CA VAL A 68 -7.41 -3.16 -6.02
C VAL A 68 -6.55 -3.54 -4.83
N GLU A 69 -6.97 -3.15 -3.62
CA GLU A 69 -6.28 -3.49 -2.37
C GLU A 69 -6.37 -4.99 -2.08
N THR A 70 -7.52 -5.60 -2.37
CA THR A 70 -7.72 -7.05 -2.24
C THR A 70 -6.77 -7.82 -3.16
N GLU A 71 -6.70 -7.45 -4.45
CA GLU A 71 -5.80 -8.07 -5.41
C GLU A 71 -4.31 -7.90 -5.02
N ALA A 72 -3.94 -6.74 -4.51
CA ALA A 72 -2.60 -6.49 -3.99
C ALA A 72 -2.26 -7.43 -2.81
N LYS A 73 -3.19 -7.61 -1.88
CA LYS A 73 -3.04 -8.47 -0.71
C LYS A 73 -2.83 -9.94 -1.09
N GLU A 74 -3.50 -10.45 -2.13
CA GLU A 74 -3.34 -11.82 -2.63
C GLU A 74 -1.92 -12.13 -3.10
N VAL A 75 -1.19 -11.14 -3.61
CA VAL A 75 0.20 -11.28 -4.05
C VAL A 75 1.22 -10.80 -3.00
N GLY A 76 0.76 -10.49 -1.81
CA GLY A 76 1.59 -10.05 -0.67
C GLY A 76 2.15 -8.64 -0.83
N LEU A 77 1.44 -7.75 -1.53
CA LEU A 77 1.72 -6.32 -1.59
C LEU A 77 0.86 -5.56 -0.57
N ASN A 78 1.45 -4.55 0.06
CA ASN A 78 0.69 -3.59 0.86
C ASN A 78 0.35 -2.39 -0.02
N TYR A 79 -0.89 -2.31 -0.45
CA TYR A 79 -1.42 -1.25 -1.31
C TYR A 79 -2.56 -0.52 -0.62
N VAL A 80 -2.56 0.80 -0.71
CA VAL A 80 -3.69 1.66 -0.34
C VAL A 80 -3.93 2.64 -1.47
N ASP A 81 -5.16 2.71 -1.93
CA ASP A 81 -5.58 3.63 -2.98
C ASP A 81 -5.73 5.06 -2.42
N LEU A 82 -5.20 6.05 -3.15
CA LEU A 82 -5.25 7.46 -2.80
C LEU A 82 -5.71 8.29 -4.00
N ASP A 83 -6.12 9.53 -3.75
CA ASP A 83 -6.69 10.39 -4.79
C ASP A 83 -5.64 11.37 -5.37
N GLY A 84 -4.56 10.82 -5.93
CA GLY A 84 -3.45 11.61 -6.45
C GLY A 84 -3.15 11.40 -7.94
N ASN A 85 -1.99 11.91 -8.37
CA ASN A 85 -1.55 11.87 -9.77
C ASN A 85 -0.16 11.27 -9.97
N ILE A 86 0.55 10.95 -8.89
CA ILE A 86 1.86 10.30 -8.93
C ILE A 86 1.75 8.95 -8.24
N GLY A 87 1.85 7.87 -9.02
CA GLY A 87 1.97 6.52 -8.47
C GLY A 87 3.31 6.33 -7.77
N CYS A 88 3.34 5.64 -6.63
CA CYS A 88 4.59 5.34 -5.95
C CYS A 88 4.74 3.84 -5.65
N MET A 89 5.97 3.35 -5.78
CA MET A 89 6.39 1.99 -5.46
C MET A 89 7.66 2.04 -4.64
N VAL A 90 7.63 1.49 -3.43
CA VAL A 90 8.77 1.51 -2.51
C VAL A 90 8.95 0.16 -1.84
N ASN A 91 10.07 -0.02 -1.14
CA ASN A 91 10.30 -1.15 -0.26
C ASN A 91 10.44 -0.69 1.20
N GLY A 92 9.33 -0.76 1.90
CA GLY A 92 9.22 -0.41 3.31
C GLY A 92 8.31 0.79 3.59
N ALA A 93 7.45 0.64 4.58
CA ALA A 93 6.41 1.60 4.91
C ALA A 93 6.94 2.99 5.28
N GLY A 94 8.06 3.07 6.01
CA GLY A 94 8.70 4.34 6.35
C GLY A 94 9.20 5.09 5.12
N LEU A 95 9.79 4.36 4.15
CA LEU A 95 10.22 4.96 2.88
C LEU A 95 9.02 5.40 2.04
N ALA A 96 7.90 4.67 2.10
CA ALA A 96 6.66 5.05 1.43
C ALA A 96 6.14 6.39 1.95
N MET A 97 6.06 6.57 3.26
CA MET A 97 5.62 7.83 3.87
C MET A 97 6.52 9.00 3.44
N ALA A 98 7.84 8.83 3.56
CA ALA A 98 8.81 9.87 3.13
C ALA A 98 8.71 10.17 1.62
N THR A 99 8.45 9.15 0.79
CA THR A 99 8.28 9.31 -0.65
C THR A 99 7.01 10.09 -0.98
N MET A 100 5.91 9.80 -0.30
CA MET A 100 4.65 10.54 -0.47
C MET A 100 4.79 12.00 -0.04
N ASP A 101 5.49 12.29 1.05
CA ASP A 101 5.80 13.65 1.48
C ASP A 101 6.64 14.39 0.43
N LEU A 102 7.65 13.72 -0.14
CA LEU A 102 8.47 14.26 -1.21
C LEU A 102 7.65 14.59 -2.46
N ILE A 103 6.72 13.71 -2.85
CA ILE A 103 5.79 13.95 -3.97
C ILE A 103 5.00 15.23 -3.72
N LYS A 104 4.41 15.39 -2.53
CA LYS A 104 3.65 16.59 -2.16
C LYS A 104 4.50 17.86 -2.19
N GLN A 105 5.70 17.83 -1.62
CA GLN A 105 6.64 18.96 -1.65
C GLN A 105 7.07 19.31 -3.07
N SER A 106 7.00 18.38 -4.00
CA SER A 106 7.35 18.58 -5.41
C SER A 106 6.20 19.16 -6.24
N GLY A 107 5.01 19.34 -5.65
CA GLY A 107 3.81 19.84 -6.31
C GLY A 107 2.96 18.76 -6.99
N GLY A 108 3.23 17.48 -6.72
CA GLY A 108 2.39 16.35 -7.07
C GLY A 108 1.52 15.89 -5.89
N GLU A 109 0.60 14.98 -6.16
CA GLU A 109 -0.19 14.29 -5.14
C GLU A 109 0.01 12.78 -5.27
N PRO A 110 0.27 12.04 -4.16
CA PRO A 110 0.46 10.60 -4.22
C PRO A 110 -0.86 9.90 -4.57
N ALA A 111 -0.83 9.05 -5.61
CA ALA A 111 -1.98 8.28 -6.07
C ALA A 111 -2.20 6.99 -5.28
N ASN A 112 -1.18 6.52 -4.61
CA ASN A 112 -1.24 5.30 -3.80
C ASN A 112 -0.13 5.26 -2.76
N PHE A 113 -0.35 4.45 -1.74
CA PHE A 113 0.70 3.85 -0.93
C PHE A 113 0.98 2.45 -1.47
N LEU A 114 2.23 2.09 -1.75
CA LEU A 114 2.59 0.73 -2.16
C LEU A 114 3.96 0.33 -1.63
N ASP A 115 3.97 -0.68 -0.78
CA ASP A 115 5.17 -1.33 -0.27
C ASP A 115 5.30 -2.73 -0.88
N VAL A 116 6.34 -2.93 -1.70
CA VAL A 116 6.65 -4.23 -2.32
C VAL A 116 7.39 -5.19 -1.39
N GLY A 117 7.73 -4.74 -0.18
CA GLY A 117 8.43 -5.51 0.82
C GLY A 117 9.89 -5.81 0.51
N GLY A 118 10.49 -6.66 1.35
CA GLY A 118 11.92 -7.01 1.28
C GLY A 118 12.31 -8.03 0.19
N THR A 119 11.35 -8.53 -0.59
CA THR A 119 11.58 -9.55 -1.64
C THR A 119 11.04 -9.11 -3.00
N ALA A 120 11.20 -7.83 -3.35
CA ALA A 120 10.74 -7.27 -4.62
C ALA A 120 11.31 -8.05 -5.82
N ASP A 121 10.61 -9.10 -6.23
CA ASP A 121 10.90 -9.87 -7.44
C ASP A 121 10.18 -9.28 -8.66
N ALA A 122 10.58 -9.73 -9.87
CA ALA A 122 10.03 -9.24 -11.13
C ALA A 122 8.50 -9.37 -11.21
N LYS A 123 7.92 -10.44 -10.65
CA LYS A 123 6.48 -10.68 -10.68
C LYS A 123 5.71 -9.68 -9.82
N ARG A 124 6.21 -9.42 -8.60
CA ARG A 124 5.61 -8.41 -7.71
C ARG A 124 5.70 -7.01 -8.29
N VAL A 125 6.85 -6.67 -8.90
CA VAL A 125 7.04 -5.40 -9.60
C VAL A 125 6.06 -5.26 -10.76
N GLU A 126 5.86 -6.30 -11.57
CA GLU A 126 4.89 -6.31 -12.67
C GLU A 126 3.45 -6.08 -12.16
N VAL A 127 3.04 -6.81 -11.12
CA VAL A 127 1.72 -6.63 -10.51
C VAL A 127 1.58 -5.21 -9.93
N ALA A 128 2.59 -4.72 -9.24
CA ALA A 128 2.60 -3.37 -8.68
C ALA A 128 2.39 -2.30 -9.77
N PHE A 129 3.10 -2.39 -10.89
CA PHE A 129 2.88 -1.49 -12.04
C PHE A 129 1.46 -1.61 -12.61
N ASN A 130 0.94 -2.84 -12.76
CA ASN A 130 -0.41 -3.05 -13.26
C ASN A 130 -1.46 -2.40 -12.34
N LEU A 131 -1.28 -2.48 -11.03
CA LEU A 131 -2.20 -1.87 -10.06
C LEU A 131 -2.15 -0.34 -10.16
N ILE A 132 -0.96 0.25 -10.12
CA ILE A 132 -0.77 1.70 -10.19
C ILE A 132 -1.32 2.28 -11.51
N LEU A 133 -1.05 1.62 -12.64
CA LEU A 133 -1.42 2.13 -13.97
C LEU A 133 -2.90 1.91 -14.35
N ARG A 134 -3.67 1.24 -13.49
CA ARG A 134 -5.14 1.17 -13.66
C ARG A 134 -5.83 2.49 -13.39
N ASP A 135 -5.26 3.30 -12.49
CA ASP A 135 -5.82 4.62 -12.22
C ASP A 135 -5.48 5.58 -13.37
N PRO A 136 -6.49 6.07 -14.13
CA PRO A 136 -6.29 7.00 -15.24
C PRO A 136 -5.80 8.37 -14.79
N LYS A 137 -5.87 8.71 -13.49
CA LYS A 137 -5.35 9.96 -12.93
C LYS A 137 -3.84 9.97 -12.82
N VAL A 138 -3.20 8.80 -12.81
CA VAL A 138 -1.74 8.67 -12.70
C VAL A 138 -1.06 9.25 -13.94
N LYS A 139 -0.25 10.27 -13.72
CA LYS A 139 0.53 10.97 -14.76
C LYS A 139 2.01 10.59 -14.77
N ALA A 140 2.51 10.04 -13.69
CA ALA A 140 3.87 9.53 -13.57
C ALA A 140 3.95 8.46 -12.47
N VAL A 141 4.97 7.60 -12.52
CA VAL A 141 5.26 6.62 -11.46
C VAL A 141 6.64 6.87 -10.89
N LEU A 142 6.74 6.97 -9.58
CA LEU A 142 8.00 7.06 -8.84
C LEU A 142 8.29 5.71 -8.17
N VAL A 143 9.35 5.06 -8.62
CA VAL A 143 9.92 3.87 -7.97
C VAL A 143 11.08 4.33 -7.10
N ASN A 144 10.97 4.14 -5.79
CA ASN A 144 12.01 4.54 -4.84
C ASN A 144 12.36 3.34 -3.94
N ILE A 145 13.49 2.71 -4.23
CA ILE A 145 13.94 1.50 -3.55
C ILE A 145 15.25 1.78 -2.82
N PHE A 146 15.30 1.39 -1.57
CA PHE A 146 16.52 1.35 -0.79
C PHE A 146 16.95 -0.10 -0.58
N GLY A 147 18.01 -0.49 -1.27
CA GLY A 147 18.56 -1.84 -1.24
C GLY A 147 19.42 -2.09 0.00
N GLY A 148 18.81 -2.71 1.00
CA GLY A 148 19.53 -3.37 2.08
C GLY A 148 19.63 -4.87 1.78
N ILE A 149 18.65 -5.64 2.26
CA ILE A 149 18.46 -7.07 1.92
C ILE A 149 17.99 -7.20 0.46
N VAL A 150 17.16 -6.29 -0.01
CA VAL A 150 16.76 -6.19 -1.41
C VAL A 150 17.94 -5.73 -2.25
N ARG A 151 18.21 -6.43 -3.34
CA ARG A 151 19.25 -6.06 -4.31
C ARG A 151 18.66 -5.19 -5.40
N CYS A 152 19.24 -4.01 -5.59
CA CYS A 152 18.78 -3.05 -6.60
C CYS A 152 18.84 -3.59 -8.03
N ASP A 153 19.85 -4.40 -8.37
CA ASP A 153 20.00 -5.03 -9.68
C ASP A 153 18.82 -5.98 -10.01
N ARG A 154 18.29 -6.71 -9.02
CA ARG A 154 17.09 -7.56 -9.19
C ARG A 154 15.85 -6.73 -9.44
N VAL A 155 15.70 -5.65 -8.69
CA VAL A 155 14.56 -4.73 -8.89
C VAL A 155 14.63 -4.06 -10.26
N ALA A 156 15.83 -3.60 -10.68
CA ALA A 156 16.04 -3.01 -11.99
C ALA A 156 15.65 -3.97 -13.13
N ASN A 157 16.08 -5.23 -13.06
CA ASN A 157 15.67 -6.26 -14.02
C ASN A 157 14.14 -6.46 -13.99
N GLY A 158 13.52 -6.52 -12.80
CA GLY A 158 12.08 -6.62 -12.66
C GLY A 158 11.33 -5.46 -13.30
N ILE A 159 11.82 -4.23 -13.15
CA ILE A 159 11.26 -3.02 -13.79
C ILE A 159 11.37 -3.14 -15.32
N VAL A 160 12.55 -3.48 -15.82
CA VAL A 160 12.80 -3.63 -17.27
C VAL A 160 11.94 -4.73 -17.87
N ASP A 161 11.81 -5.88 -17.20
CA ASP A 161 11.00 -6.99 -17.66
C ASP A 161 9.51 -6.64 -17.65
N ALA A 162 9.02 -6.00 -16.60
CA ALA A 162 7.65 -5.50 -16.51
C ALA A 162 7.37 -4.48 -17.61
N TYR A 163 8.28 -3.52 -17.83
CA TYR A 163 8.15 -2.52 -18.89
C TYR A 163 8.07 -3.15 -20.28
N LYS A 164 8.95 -4.11 -20.58
CA LYS A 164 8.95 -4.83 -21.87
C LYS A 164 7.66 -5.62 -22.10
N LYS A 165 7.14 -6.30 -21.06
CA LYS A 165 5.89 -7.06 -21.14
C LYS A 165 4.66 -6.17 -21.32
N MET A 166 4.63 -5.05 -20.62
CA MET A 166 3.51 -4.12 -20.67
C MET A 166 3.53 -3.27 -21.93
N GLY A 167 4.71 -2.97 -22.48
CA GLY A 167 4.89 -2.24 -23.74
C GLY A 167 4.07 -0.94 -23.77
N ASP A 168 3.21 -0.80 -24.77
CA ASP A 168 2.38 0.39 -25.01
C ASP A 168 1.33 0.67 -23.90
N LYS A 169 1.15 -0.22 -22.94
CA LYS A 169 0.29 0.03 -21.78
C LYS A 169 0.90 1.06 -20.83
N ILE A 170 2.23 1.16 -20.79
CA ILE A 170 2.93 2.17 -19.98
C ILE A 170 3.03 3.45 -20.80
N LYS A 171 2.06 4.35 -20.60
CA LYS A 171 1.97 5.64 -21.29
C LYS A 171 2.56 6.80 -20.50
N VAL A 172 2.86 6.55 -19.23
CA VAL A 172 3.34 7.57 -18.29
C VAL A 172 4.84 7.43 -18.07
N PRO A 173 5.57 8.52 -17.80
CA PRO A 173 6.99 8.45 -17.46
C PRO A 173 7.19 7.75 -16.12
N ILE A 174 8.31 7.03 -16.01
CA ILE A 174 8.73 6.34 -14.80
C ILE A 174 10.00 6.99 -14.29
N ILE A 175 9.99 7.43 -13.05
CA ILE A 175 11.16 7.92 -12.32
C ILE A 175 11.63 6.79 -11.42
N VAL A 176 12.90 6.39 -11.53
CA VAL A 176 13.49 5.30 -10.76
C VAL A 176 14.65 5.80 -9.94
N ARG A 177 14.56 5.63 -8.62
CA ARG A 177 15.64 5.82 -7.69
C ARG A 177 15.96 4.50 -7.00
N LEU A 178 17.16 4.00 -7.25
CA LEU A 178 17.66 2.77 -6.63
C LEU A 178 18.95 3.11 -5.89
N GLN A 179 18.97 2.90 -4.57
CA GLN A 179 20.12 3.18 -3.72
C GLN A 179 20.42 1.99 -2.81
N GLY A 180 21.69 1.77 -2.51
CA GLY A 180 22.15 0.68 -1.64
C GLY A 180 22.80 -0.46 -2.41
N THR A 181 22.54 -1.70 -2.02
CA THR A 181 23.22 -2.89 -2.56
C THR A 181 23.03 -3.02 -4.07
N ASN A 182 24.13 -2.98 -4.83
CA ASN A 182 24.17 -3.09 -6.29
C ASN A 182 23.46 -1.93 -7.03
N ALA A 183 23.44 -0.72 -6.45
CA ALA A 183 22.78 0.43 -7.06
C ALA A 183 23.42 0.85 -8.39
N GLU A 184 24.76 0.79 -8.51
CA GLU A 184 25.48 1.12 -9.75
C GLU A 184 25.11 0.16 -10.88
N GLN A 185 25.11 -1.15 -10.60
CA GLN A 185 24.68 -2.17 -11.57
C GLN A 185 23.20 -1.98 -11.98
N ALA A 186 22.36 -1.62 -11.02
CA ALA A 186 20.95 -1.34 -11.28
C ALA A 186 20.77 -0.14 -12.22
N LYS A 187 21.56 0.90 -12.02
CA LYS A 187 21.58 2.07 -12.91
C LYS A 187 22.00 1.69 -14.33
N GLU A 188 23.07 0.93 -14.48
CA GLU A 188 23.50 0.43 -15.80
C GLU A 188 22.42 -0.39 -16.50
N ILE A 189 21.70 -1.25 -15.78
CA ILE A 189 20.60 -2.04 -16.31
C ILE A 189 19.47 -1.14 -16.85
N ILE A 190 19.10 -0.11 -16.09
CA ILE A 190 18.03 0.84 -16.47
C ILE A 190 18.49 1.68 -17.67
N ASP A 191 19.68 2.23 -17.64
CA ASP A 191 20.19 3.13 -18.69
C ASP A 191 20.39 2.38 -20.02
N ASN A 192 20.84 1.12 -19.97
CA ASN A 192 21.00 0.26 -21.16
C ASN A 192 19.69 -0.27 -21.75
N ALA A 193 18.61 -0.20 -21.01
CA ALA A 193 17.32 -0.73 -21.46
C ALA A 193 16.65 0.10 -22.56
N ALA A 194 17.15 1.31 -22.84
CA ALA A 194 16.60 2.27 -23.84
C ALA A 194 15.08 2.55 -23.64
N LEU A 195 14.64 2.59 -22.39
CA LEU A 195 13.25 2.82 -22.01
C LEU A 195 13.06 4.30 -21.60
N LYS A 196 11.81 4.77 -21.63
CA LYS A 196 11.46 6.12 -21.11
C LYS A 196 11.44 6.12 -19.57
N ILE A 197 12.60 5.86 -18.97
CA ILE A 197 12.80 5.82 -17.53
C ILE A 197 13.81 6.90 -17.16
N TYR A 198 13.49 7.71 -16.16
CA TYR A 198 14.35 8.75 -15.62
C TYR A 198 15.03 8.21 -14.37
N SER A 199 16.32 7.95 -14.43
CA SER A 199 17.09 7.53 -13.26
C SER A 199 17.43 8.72 -12.36
N ALA A 200 17.32 8.54 -11.05
CA ALA A 200 17.79 9.43 -10.01
C ALA A 200 18.69 8.65 -9.05
N VAL A 201 19.76 9.28 -8.58
CA VAL A 201 20.67 8.68 -7.59
C VAL A 201 20.38 9.21 -6.21
N GLU A 202 20.36 10.53 -6.08
CA GLU A 202 20.10 11.20 -4.81
C GLU A 202 18.61 11.46 -4.60
N PHE A 203 18.19 11.41 -3.34
CA PHE A 203 16.79 11.70 -2.97
C PHE A 203 16.39 13.14 -3.31
N SER A 204 17.36 14.06 -3.27
CA SER A 204 17.19 15.48 -3.62
C SER A 204 16.96 15.74 -5.11
N GLU A 205 17.26 14.81 -6.00
CA GLU A 205 17.06 14.95 -7.45
C GLU A 205 15.58 14.63 -7.85
N VAL A 206 14.90 13.81 -7.04
CA VAL A 206 13.55 13.35 -7.34
C VAL A 206 12.53 14.50 -7.50
N PRO A 207 12.51 15.54 -6.64
CA PRO A 207 11.61 16.68 -6.78
C PRO A 207 11.70 17.40 -8.12
N GLN A 208 12.92 17.58 -8.63
CA GLN A 208 13.13 18.23 -9.92
C GLN A 208 12.57 17.36 -11.06
N LYS A 209 12.83 16.05 -11.02
CA LYS A 209 12.32 15.12 -12.04
C LYS A 209 10.81 15.01 -12.02
N ILE A 210 10.18 15.06 -10.85
CA ILE A 210 8.70 15.11 -10.74
C ILE A 210 8.18 16.39 -11.41
N LYS A 211 8.78 17.54 -11.17
CA LYS A 211 8.37 18.81 -11.80
C LYS A 211 8.53 18.79 -13.32
N GLU A 212 9.64 18.23 -13.82
CA GLU A 212 9.90 18.10 -15.26
C GLU A 212 8.86 17.22 -15.95
N VAL A 213 8.33 16.24 -15.26
CA VAL A 213 7.37 15.27 -15.79
C VAL A 213 5.92 15.74 -15.67
N LEU A 214 5.61 16.63 -14.71
CA LEU A 214 4.26 17.18 -14.53
C LEU A 214 3.97 18.40 -15.41
N ASN A 215 5.02 19.08 -15.89
CA ASN A 215 4.92 20.24 -16.80
C ASN A 215 4.95 19.78 -18.27
#